data_de0b104d78afcfbde9aa0837eaefad44
#
_entry.id   de0b104d78afcfbde9aa0837eaefad44
#
_cell.length_a   1.000
_cell.length_b   1.000
_cell.length_c   1.000
_cell.angle_alpha   90.00
_cell.angle_beta   90.00
_cell.angle_gamma   90.00
#
_symmetry.space_group_name_H-M   'P 1'
#
loop_
_entity.id
_entity.type
_entity.pdbx_description
1 polymer ?
#
loop_
_entity_poly.entity_id
_entity_poly.type
_entity_poly.pdbx_seq_one_letter_code
_entity_poly.pdbx_strand_id
1 'polypeptide(L)'
;SLHQLATVEEDSLEALSRLVDALNATAVEPERIQLAKPGLVTGEFGPEAIAAAVGHYLPTNAVVVDESATSGAFLGPMTRASEPHDWISLTGGSIGYGLPVSIGASVADSDRKVVCLHGDGGAMYTIQSLWTMVRENLDVCVVIFANRKYQILQVELSRVGAQSMDPNTLKMLDLGNPELDFVKIAEGMGLEATRADTTKAFNDQFASAMQNRGPRLIEAWF
;
A
#
# COMPACT_ATOMS: atom_id res chain seq x y z
N SER A 1 31.05 -14.92 3.69
CA SER A 1 31.03 -15.87 2.55
C SER A 1 29.56 -16.03 2.11
N LEU A 2 29.34 -16.16 0.82
CA LEU A 2 28.05 -16.45 0.23
C LEU A 2 28.05 -17.90 -0.23
N HIS A 3 27.02 -18.67 0.14
CA HIS A 3 26.89 -20.07 -0.26
C HIS A 3 25.60 -20.23 -1.05
N GLN A 4 25.70 -20.70 -2.29
CA GLN A 4 24.56 -21.01 -3.11
C GLN A 4 24.00 -22.38 -2.69
N LEU A 5 22.71 -22.43 -2.33
CA LEU A 5 22.02 -23.66 -1.93
C LEU A 5 21.33 -24.36 -3.08
N ALA A 6 20.79 -23.58 -4.02
CA ALA A 6 20.10 -24.08 -5.22
C ALA A 6 20.29 -23.10 -6.38
N THR A 7 20.23 -23.62 -7.59
CA THR A 7 20.09 -22.85 -8.83
C THR A 7 18.60 -22.61 -9.15
N VAL A 8 18.31 -21.86 -10.22
CA VAL A 8 16.92 -21.61 -10.64
C VAL A 8 16.24 -22.85 -11.24
N GLU A 9 17.01 -23.86 -11.63
CA GLU A 9 16.53 -25.13 -12.18
C GLU A 9 16.30 -26.20 -11.10
N GLU A 10 16.76 -25.95 -9.88
CA GLU A 10 16.64 -26.90 -8.76
C GLU A 10 15.44 -26.60 -7.87
N ASP A 11 14.86 -27.63 -7.24
CA ASP A 11 13.80 -27.49 -6.27
C ASP A 11 14.36 -26.89 -4.95
N SER A 12 13.95 -25.66 -4.66
CA SER A 12 14.41 -24.93 -3.47
C SER A 12 13.94 -25.59 -2.16
N LEU A 13 12.79 -26.26 -2.16
CA LEU A 13 12.28 -26.96 -0.97
C LEU A 13 13.13 -28.20 -0.68
N GLU A 14 13.46 -28.98 -1.72
CA GLU A 14 14.35 -30.13 -1.58
C GLU A 14 15.76 -29.71 -1.12
N ALA A 15 16.28 -28.59 -1.66
CA ALA A 15 17.58 -28.05 -1.25
C ALA A 15 17.59 -27.63 0.23
N LEU A 16 16.53 -26.98 0.70
CA LEU A 16 16.37 -26.64 2.11
C LEU A 16 16.22 -27.87 3.00
N SER A 17 15.48 -28.88 2.57
CA SER A 17 15.34 -30.14 3.31
C SER A 17 16.68 -30.86 3.47
N ARG A 18 17.47 -30.94 2.40
CA ARG A 18 18.85 -31.49 2.44
C ARG A 18 19.76 -30.71 3.37
N LEU A 19 19.60 -29.37 3.43
CA LEU A 19 20.36 -28.54 4.36
C LEU A 19 19.99 -28.84 5.82
N VAL A 20 18.70 -28.98 6.12
CA VAL A 20 18.21 -29.37 7.46
C VAL A 20 18.85 -30.69 7.90
N ASP A 21 18.84 -31.70 7.02
CA ASP A 21 19.43 -33.02 7.28
C ASP A 21 20.93 -32.93 7.49
N ALA A 22 21.64 -32.19 6.64
CA ALA A 22 23.09 -32.02 6.72
C ALA A 22 23.56 -31.32 8.01
N LEU A 23 22.73 -30.42 8.54
CA LEU A 23 22.99 -29.73 9.79
C LEU A 23 22.54 -30.51 11.03
N ASN A 24 21.87 -31.67 10.85
CA ASN A 24 21.20 -32.40 11.92
C ASN A 24 20.27 -31.48 12.75
N ALA A 25 19.60 -30.58 12.07
CA ALA A 25 18.75 -29.60 12.73
C ALA A 25 17.51 -30.30 13.35
N THR A 26 17.33 -30.11 14.64
CA THR A 26 16.13 -30.60 15.33
C THR A 26 14.93 -29.74 14.96
N ALA A 27 13.83 -30.39 14.63
CA ALA A 27 12.55 -29.69 14.47
C ALA A 27 12.19 -29.00 15.79
N VAL A 28 12.15 -27.68 15.77
CA VAL A 28 11.64 -26.87 16.88
C VAL A 28 10.26 -26.37 16.42
N GLU A 29 9.23 -26.64 17.21
CA GLU A 29 7.92 -26.03 16.95
C GLU A 29 8.07 -24.50 16.97
N PRO A 30 7.66 -23.80 15.90
CA PRO A 30 7.76 -22.37 15.87
C PRO A 30 6.87 -21.75 16.95
N GLU A 31 7.38 -20.71 17.60
CA GLU A 31 6.55 -19.94 18.53
C GLU A 31 5.36 -19.34 17.77
N ARG A 32 4.14 -19.78 18.14
CA ARG A 32 2.91 -19.29 17.54
C ARG A 32 2.44 -18.06 18.30
N ILE A 33 2.66 -16.89 17.73
CA ILE A 33 2.09 -15.65 18.24
C ILE A 33 0.61 -15.62 17.85
N GLN A 34 -0.28 -15.55 18.85
CA GLN A 34 -1.70 -15.29 18.59
C GLN A 34 -1.87 -13.81 18.26
N LEU A 35 -2.13 -13.52 16.99
CA LEU A 35 -2.43 -12.18 16.52
C LEU A 35 -3.95 -11.96 16.58
N ALA A 36 -4.37 -10.83 17.12
CA ALA A 36 -5.75 -10.39 17.06
C ALA A 36 -5.93 -9.41 15.89
N LYS A 37 -7.02 -9.58 15.13
CA LYS A 37 -7.41 -8.62 14.08
C LYS A 37 -7.53 -7.23 14.70
N PRO A 38 -6.95 -6.18 14.10
CA PRO A 38 -6.99 -4.85 14.68
C PRO A 38 -8.44 -4.36 14.82
N GLY A 39 -8.73 -3.72 15.95
CA GLY A 39 -9.96 -2.97 16.12
C GLY A 39 -9.91 -1.67 15.31
N LEU A 40 -11.08 -1.13 14.98
CA LEU A 40 -11.14 0.21 14.37
C LEU A 40 -10.68 1.26 15.37
N VAL A 41 -9.79 2.13 14.92
CA VAL A 41 -9.32 3.27 15.68
C VAL A 41 -10.38 4.38 15.63
N THR A 42 -10.51 5.13 16.71
CA THR A 42 -11.32 6.34 16.81
C THR A 42 -10.41 7.50 17.24
N GLY A 43 -10.68 8.71 16.79
CA GLY A 43 -9.91 9.90 17.16
C GLY A 43 -9.20 10.53 15.97
N GLU A 44 -7.93 10.90 16.15
CA GLU A 44 -7.14 11.61 15.15
C GLU A 44 -7.02 10.81 13.85
N PHE A 45 -7.21 11.49 12.71
CA PHE A 45 -7.09 10.88 11.41
C PHE A 45 -5.65 10.96 10.89
N GLY A 46 -5.15 9.84 10.40
CA GLY A 46 -3.80 9.74 9.88
C GLY A 46 -3.40 8.31 9.52
N PRO A 47 -2.11 8.07 9.22
CA PRO A 47 -1.60 6.80 8.75
C PRO A 47 -1.96 5.58 9.61
N GLU A 48 -1.96 5.72 10.93
CA GLU A 48 -2.30 4.63 11.86
C GLU A 48 -3.78 4.23 11.75
N ALA A 49 -4.68 5.23 11.72
CA ALA A 49 -6.11 4.99 11.58
C ALA A 49 -6.44 4.34 10.22
N ILE A 50 -5.79 4.79 9.15
CA ILE A 50 -5.92 4.20 7.81
C ILE A 50 -5.45 2.75 7.83
N ALA A 51 -4.28 2.47 8.39
CA ALA A 51 -3.72 1.11 8.46
C ALA A 51 -4.61 0.16 9.30
N ALA A 52 -5.18 0.65 10.41
CA ALA A 52 -6.11 -0.13 11.21
C ALA A 52 -7.39 -0.48 10.43
N ALA A 53 -7.95 0.46 9.68
CA ALA A 53 -9.11 0.19 8.83
C ALA A 53 -8.79 -0.81 7.70
N VAL A 54 -7.62 -0.67 7.05
CA VAL A 54 -7.14 -1.64 6.05
C VAL A 54 -7.06 -3.03 6.68
N GLY A 55 -6.35 -3.17 7.82
CA GLY A 55 -6.22 -4.44 8.52
C GLY A 55 -7.55 -5.05 8.97
N HIS A 56 -8.53 -4.20 9.32
CA HIS A 56 -9.85 -4.63 9.78
C HIS A 56 -10.76 -5.12 8.64
N TYR A 57 -10.81 -4.39 7.52
CA TYR A 57 -11.77 -4.62 6.44
C TYR A 57 -11.24 -5.41 5.26
N LEU A 58 -9.92 -5.69 5.20
CA LEU A 58 -9.34 -6.43 4.08
C LEU A 58 -10.01 -7.80 3.92
N PRO A 59 -10.62 -8.10 2.75
CA PRO A 59 -11.30 -9.37 2.53
C PRO A 59 -10.31 -10.51 2.27
N THR A 60 -10.78 -11.74 2.49
CA THR A 60 -10.02 -12.95 2.13
C THR A 60 -9.61 -12.92 0.66
N ASN A 61 -8.39 -13.34 0.36
CA ASN A 61 -7.80 -13.39 -0.98
C ASN A 61 -7.65 -12.03 -1.67
N ALA A 62 -7.70 -10.91 -0.95
CA ALA A 62 -7.38 -9.62 -1.54
C ALA A 62 -5.93 -9.58 -2.04
N VAL A 63 -5.65 -8.69 -2.97
CA VAL A 63 -4.28 -8.32 -3.37
C VAL A 63 -4.05 -6.88 -2.92
N VAL A 64 -3.07 -6.67 -2.07
CA VAL A 64 -2.63 -5.33 -1.68
C VAL A 64 -1.42 -4.94 -2.50
N VAL A 65 -1.48 -3.79 -3.16
CA VAL A 65 -0.34 -3.18 -3.85
C VAL A 65 0.07 -1.94 -3.06
N ASP A 66 1.27 -1.99 -2.48
CA ASP A 66 1.72 -0.96 -1.53
C ASP A 66 2.82 -0.08 -2.12
N GLU A 67 2.50 1.18 -2.34
CA GLU A 67 3.40 2.29 -2.63
C GLU A 67 3.09 3.50 -1.73
N SER A 68 2.68 3.26 -0.49
CA SER A 68 2.33 4.31 0.48
C SER A 68 3.53 5.03 1.07
N ALA A 69 4.74 4.56 0.79
CA ALA A 69 6.02 5.13 1.24
C ALA A 69 6.05 5.37 2.77
N THR A 70 6.37 6.60 3.21
CA THR A 70 6.46 6.92 4.64
C THR A 70 5.12 6.80 5.38
N SER A 71 4.00 6.99 4.69
CA SER A 71 2.67 6.87 5.30
C SER A 71 2.27 5.42 5.57
N GLY A 72 2.95 4.44 4.95
CA GLY A 72 2.69 3.01 5.13
C GLY A 72 3.31 2.36 6.37
N ALA A 73 4.01 3.10 7.23
CA ALA A 73 4.77 2.53 8.35
C ALA A 73 3.93 1.64 9.29
N PHE A 74 2.64 1.89 9.43
CA PHE A 74 1.72 1.13 10.30
C PHE A 74 1.07 -0.05 9.59
N LEU A 75 1.14 -0.15 8.26
CA LEU A 75 0.42 -1.17 7.48
C LEU A 75 0.85 -2.59 7.85
N GLY A 76 2.16 -2.86 7.86
CA GLY A 76 2.68 -4.18 8.19
C GLY A 76 2.20 -4.71 9.56
N PRO A 77 2.36 -3.97 10.66
CA PRO A 77 1.84 -4.38 11.96
C PRO A 77 0.31 -4.59 11.98
N MET A 78 -0.46 -3.71 11.33
CA MET A 78 -1.92 -3.73 11.38
C MET A 78 -2.55 -4.79 10.47
N THR A 79 -1.86 -5.28 9.44
CA THR A 79 -2.39 -6.29 8.53
C THR A 79 -1.99 -7.72 8.86
N ARG A 80 -1.09 -7.95 9.84
CA ARG A 80 -0.60 -9.29 10.20
C ARG A 80 -1.68 -10.30 10.59
N ALA A 81 -2.79 -9.82 11.15
CA ALA A 81 -3.92 -10.66 11.57
C ALA A 81 -5.16 -10.47 10.68
N SER A 82 -5.01 -9.82 9.54
CA SER A 82 -6.07 -9.71 8.53
C SER A 82 -6.35 -11.07 7.89
N GLU A 83 -7.46 -11.15 7.15
CA GLU A 83 -7.74 -12.32 6.34
C GLU A 83 -6.57 -12.63 5.38
N PRO A 84 -6.34 -13.88 4.99
CA PRO A 84 -5.29 -14.26 4.05
C PRO A 84 -5.34 -13.41 2.77
N HIS A 85 -4.23 -12.79 2.41
CA HIS A 85 -4.10 -11.89 1.27
C HIS A 85 -2.68 -11.90 0.71
N ASP A 86 -2.51 -11.46 -0.52
CA ASP A 86 -1.21 -11.24 -1.13
C ASP A 86 -0.78 -9.77 -0.97
N TRP A 87 0.53 -9.56 -0.82
CA TRP A 87 1.12 -8.24 -0.67
C TRP A 87 2.21 -8.01 -1.71
N ILE A 88 2.01 -7.02 -2.57
CA ILE A 88 2.97 -6.60 -3.60
C ILE A 88 3.61 -5.28 -3.14
N SER A 89 4.89 -5.34 -2.83
CA SER A 89 5.68 -4.17 -2.41
C SER A 89 6.46 -3.57 -3.57
N LEU A 90 6.87 -2.31 -3.39
CA LEU A 90 7.69 -1.57 -4.34
C LEU A 90 9.00 -2.31 -4.64
N THR A 91 9.19 -2.71 -5.88
CA THR A 91 10.39 -3.42 -6.35
C THR A 91 11.37 -2.44 -6.99
N GLY A 92 12.63 -2.45 -6.52
CA GLY A 92 13.69 -1.65 -7.11
C GLY A 92 13.50 -0.13 -7.03
N GLY A 93 12.61 0.39 -6.16
CA GLY A 93 12.35 1.81 -6.02
C GLY A 93 11.64 2.45 -7.21
N SER A 94 10.88 1.67 -7.99
CA SER A 94 10.14 2.13 -9.18
C SER A 94 8.94 2.99 -8.81
N ILE A 95 9.15 4.27 -8.55
CA ILE A 95 8.10 5.21 -8.16
C ILE A 95 7.01 5.28 -9.23
N GLY A 96 5.74 5.23 -8.80
CA GLY A 96 4.57 5.23 -9.67
C GLY A 96 4.14 3.84 -10.15
N TYR A 97 4.73 2.76 -9.64
CA TYR A 97 4.37 1.40 -10.04
C TYR A 97 3.00 0.96 -9.53
N GLY A 98 2.54 1.48 -8.39
CA GLY A 98 1.39 0.96 -7.65
C GLY A 98 0.10 0.95 -8.45
N LEU A 99 -0.21 2.05 -9.14
CA LEU A 99 -1.42 2.12 -9.96
C LEU A 99 -1.40 1.13 -11.15
N PRO A 100 -0.34 1.09 -12.02
CA PRO A 100 -0.31 0.12 -13.12
C PRO A 100 -0.19 -1.33 -12.66
N VAL A 101 0.50 -1.63 -11.56
CA VAL A 101 0.56 -3.00 -11.00
C VAL A 101 -0.82 -3.43 -10.48
N SER A 102 -1.59 -2.52 -9.90
CA SER A 102 -2.97 -2.81 -9.48
C SER A 102 -3.88 -3.19 -10.65
N ILE A 103 -3.67 -2.55 -11.82
CA ILE A 103 -4.35 -2.97 -13.07
C ILE A 103 -3.94 -4.40 -13.42
N GLY A 104 -2.63 -4.68 -13.45
CA GLY A 104 -2.12 -6.00 -13.77
C GLY A 104 -2.64 -7.10 -12.83
N ALA A 105 -2.67 -6.83 -11.53
CA ALA A 105 -3.20 -7.74 -10.52
C ALA A 105 -4.70 -8.04 -10.74
N SER A 106 -5.51 -7.00 -11.01
CA SER A 106 -6.95 -7.17 -11.25
C SER A 106 -7.26 -7.88 -12.59
N VAL A 107 -6.40 -7.71 -13.61
CA VAL A 107 -6.53 -8.42 -14.89
C VAL A 107 -6.11 -9.88 -14.75
N ALA A 108 -5.09 -10.17 -13.93
CA ALA A 108 -4.59 -11.53 -13.71
C ALA A 108 -5.62 -12.42 -12.99
N ASP A 109 -6.40 -11.85 -12.07
CA ASP A 109 -7.46 -12.54 -11.36
C ASP A 109 -8.60 -11.56 -11.03
N SER A 110 -9.61 -11.56 -11.90
CA SER A 110 -10.74 -10.63 -11.81
C SER A 110 -11.68 -10.89 -10.63
N ASP A 111 -11.56 -12.04 -9.97
CA ASP A 111 -12.42 -12.38 -8.83
C ASP A 111 -11.90 -11.82 -7.51
N ARG A 112 -10.66 -11.37 -7.49
CA ARG A 112 -10.00 -10.82 -6.32
C ARG A 112 -10.16 -9.31 -6.22
N LYS A 113 -10.42 -8.83 -5.00
CA LYS A 113 -10.36 -7.40 -4.68
C LYS A 113 -8.91 -6.93 -4.69
N VAL A 114 -8.60 -5.88 -5.43
CA VAL A 114 -7.30 -5.22 -5.38
C VAL A 114 -7.39 -3.95 -4.57
N VAL A 115 -6.48 -3.76 -3.62
CA VAL A 115 -6.35 -2.54 -2.82
C VAL A 115 -5.00 -1.90 -3.12
N CYS A 116 -5.02 -0.73 -3.76
CA CYS A 116 -3.84 0.05 -4.06
C CYS A 116 -3.65 1.12 -2.97
N LEU A 117 -2.58 1.01 -2.19
CA LEU A 117 -2.20 1.97 -1.15
C LEU A 117 -1.06 2.84 -1.70
N HIS A 118 -1.32 4.12 -1.96
CA HIS A 118 -0.40 4.95 -2.72
C HIS A 118 -0.17 6.32 -2.08
N GLY A 119 1.08 6.78 -2.05
CA GLY A 119 1.39 8.16 -1.67
C GLY A 119 0.99 9.14 -2.79
N ASP A 120 0.58 10.35 -2.40
CA ASP A 120 0.14 11.41 -3.32
C ASP A 120 1.21 11.79 -4.36
N GLY A 121 2.46 11.99 -3.94
CA GLY A 121 3.55 12.32 -4.86
C GLY A 121 3.86 11.22 -5.88
N GLY A 122 3.87 9.95 -5.43
CA GLY A 122 4.09 8.79 -6.30
C GLY A 122 2.95 8.58 -7.29
N ALA A 123 1.70 8.81 -6.88
CA ALA A 123 0.52 8.64 -7.73
C ALA A 123 0.56 9.51 -9.00
N MET A 124 1.14 10.70 -8.92
CA MET A 124 1.24 11.63 -10.05
C MET A 124 2.13 11.13 -11.19
N TYR A 125 2.98 10.12 -10.98
CA TYR A 125 3.80 9.54 -12.04
C TYR A 125 2.97 8.73 -13.05
N THR A 126 1.88 8.11 -12.60
CA THR A 126 1.07 7.17 -13.41
C THR A 126 -0.43 7.33 -13.18
N ILE A 127 -0.86 8.53 -12.80
CA ILE A 127 -2.26 8.83 -12.43
C ILE A 127 -3.26 8.49 -13.53
N GLN A 128 -2.84 8.53 -14.80
CA GLN A 128 -3.66 8.12 -15.96
C GLN A 128 -4.09 6.64 -15.90
N SER A 129 -3.48 5.82 -15.06
CA SER A 129 -3.91 4.44 -14.80
C SER A 129 -5.35 4.36 -14.32
N LEU A 130 -5.86 5.40 -13.64
CA LEU A 130 -7.25 5.49 -13.20
C LEU A 130 -8.23 5.37 -14.37
N TRP A 131 -7.91 6.01 -15.50
CA TRP A 131 -8.74 5.89 -16.71
C TRP A 131 -8.82 4.45 -17.22
N THR A 132 -7.71 3.71 -17.20
CA THR A 132 -7.70 2.30 -17.59
C THR A 132 -8.54 1.44 -16.64
N MET A 133 -8.47 1.71 -15.32
CA MET A 133 -9.30 0.99 -14.33
C MET A 133 -10.79 1.16 -14.62
N VAL A 134 -11.23 2.37 -15.01
CA VAL A 134 -12.62 2.66 -15.39
C VAL A 134 -13.00 1.95 -16.69
N ARG A 135 -12.18 2.13 -17.72
CA ARG A 135 -12.40 1.54 -19.04
C ARG A 135 -12.60 0.02 -18.99
N GLU A 136 -11.81 -0.67 -18.18
CA GLU A 136 -11.85 -2.13 -18.06
C GLU A 136 -12.73 -2.60 -16.88
N ASN A 137 -13.40 -1.66 -16.18
CA ASN A 137 -14.26 -1.93 -15.01
C ASN A 137 -13.58 -2.83 -13.97
N LEU A 138 -12.33 -2.51 -13.62
CA LEU A 138 -11.50 -3.32 -12.73
C LEU A 138 -11.90 -3.15 -11.27
N ASP A 139 -11.85 -4.24 -10.49
CA ASP A 139 -12.20 -4.20 -9.06
C ASP A 139 -11.02 -3.74 -8.21
N VAL A 140 -10.67 -2.46 -8.35
CA VAL A 140 -9.54 -1.81 -7.66
C VAL A 140 -10.03 -0.68 -6.77
N CYS A 141 -9.70 -0.75 -5.48
CA CYS A 141 -9.86 0.36 -4.54
C CYS A 141 -8.52 1.06 -4.37
N VAL A 142 -8.41 2.30 -4.84
CA VAL A 142 -7.22 3.14 -4.67
C VAL A 142 -7.38 4.02 -3.44
N VAL A 143 -6.42 3.96 -2.51
CA VAL A 143 -6.31 4.85 -1.36
C VAL A 143 -5.10 5.76 -1.57
N ILE A 144 -5.32 7.05 -1.72
CA ILE A 144 -4.25 8.05 -1.79
C ILE A 144 -4.00 8.64 -0.41
N PHE A 145 -2.79 8.43 0.13
CA PHE A 145 -2.32 9.08 1.35
C PHE A 145 -1.92 10.53 1.03
N ALA A 146 -2.86 11.43 1.13
CA ALA A 146 -2.68 12.84 0.77
C ALA A 146 -2.11 13.66 1.95
N ASN A 147 -0.81 13.51 2.18
CA ASN A 147 -0.07 14.30 3.17
C ASN A 147 0.49 15.61 2.57
N ARG A 148 0.31 15.84 1.28
CA ARG A 148 0.67 17.05 0.48
C ARG A 148 2.15 17.41 0.51
N LYS A 149 3.02 16.42 0.62
CA LYS A 149 4.47 16.65 0.61
C LYS A 149 5.25 15.39 0.20
N TYR A 150 6.41 15.61 -0.36
CA TYR A 150 7.41 14.54 -0.55
C TYR A 150 8.13 14.25 0.78
N GLN A 151 7.41 13.67 1.74
CA GLN A 151 7.91 13.43 3.09
C GLN A 151 9.15 12.54 3.12
N ILE A 152 9.24 11.53 2.23
CA ILE A 152 10.42 10.67 2.15
C ILE A 152 11.69 11.47 1.85
N LEU A 153 11.62 12.49 1.00
CA LEU A 153 12.75 13.34 0.68
C LEU A 153 13.17 14.21 1.89
N GLN A 154 12.21 14.67 2.70
CA GLN A 154 12.51 15.39 3.94
C GLN A 154 13.25 14.48 4.95
N VAL A 155 12.80 13.22 5.05
CA VAL A 155 13.47 12.21 5.91
C VAL A 155 14.89 11.94 5.42
N GLU A 156 15.10 11.76 4.12
CA GLU A 156 16.43 11.52 3.55
C GLU A 156 17.36 12.71 3.69
N LEU A 157 16.88 13.93 3.48
CA LEU A 157 17.66 15.14 3.74
C LEU A 157 18.14 15.20 5.19
N SER A 158 17.27 14.88 6.15
CA SER A 158 17.65 14.81 7.56
C SER A 158 18.71 13.72 7.81
N ARG A 159 18.62 12.56 7.17
CA ARG A 159 19.58 11.45 7.30
C ARG A 159 20.98 11.80 6.79
N VAL A 160 21.07 12.60 5.73
CA VAL A 160 22.37 13.07 5.20
C VAL A 160 22.91 14.32 5.91
N GLY A 161 22.27 14.74 7.00
CA GLY A 161 22.76 15.81 7.88
C GLY A 161 22.34 17.23 7.45
N ALA A 162 21.34 17.39 6.60
CA ALA A 162 20.74 18.70 6.32
C ALA A 162 19.98 19.20 7.55
N GLN A 163 20.68 19.96 8.41
CA GLN A 163 20.12 20.43 9.68
C GLN A 163 19.11 21.57 9.53
N SER A 164 19.14 22.29 8.42
CA SER A 164 18.15 23.31 8.09
C SER A 164 17.80 23.22 6.61
N MET A 165 16.51 23.12 6.31
CA MET A 165 16.01 23.26 4.95
C MET A 165 15.67 24.72 4.72
N ASP A 166 16.27 25.33 3.71
CA ASP A 166 15.88 26.68 3.33
C ASP A 166 14.47 26.70 2.74
N PRO A 167 13.79 27.87 2.71
CA PRO A 167 12.41 27.97 2.24
C PRO A 167 12.21 27.51 0.78
N ASN A 168 13.23 27.58 -0.08
CA ASN A 168 13.10 27.13 -1.47
C ASN A 168 13.16 25.62 -1.55
N THR A 169 14.02 24.97 -0.78
CA THR A 169 14.04 23.50 -0.65
C THR A 169 12.71 22.99 -0.16
N LEU A 170 12.12 23.61 0.88
CA LEU A 170 10.79 23.21 1.38
C LEU A 170 9.69 23.37 0.33
N LYS A 171 9.71 24.44 -0.47
CA LYS A 171 8.77 24.63 -1.58
C LYS A 171 8.87 23.55 -2.66
N MET A 172 10.07 23.02 -2.92
CA MET A 172 10.25 21.91 -3.87
C MET A 172 9.66 20.58 -3.37
N LEU A 173 9.48 20.46 -2.06
CA LEU A 173 8.96 19.27 -1.41
C LEU A 173 7.47 19.40 -1.04
N ASP A 174 6.87 20.55 -1.30
CA ASP A 174 5.47 20.87 -1.02
C ASP A 174 4.59 20.50 -2.21
N LEU A 175 3.56 19.71 -1.96
CA LEU A 175 2.50 19.35 -2.92
C LEU A 175 1.17 20.06 -2.61
N GLY A 176 1.19 21.02 -1.68
CA GLY A 176 0.02 21.80 -1.28
C GLY A 176 -0.18 23.10 -2.07
N ASN A 177 0.76 23.48 -2.99
CA ASN A 177 0.66 24.73 -3.73
C ASN A 177 1.09 24.62 -5.22
N PRO A 178 0.14 24.51 -6.18
CA PRO A 178 -1.31 24.35 -5.94
C PRO A 178 -1.64 22.98 -5.32
N GLU A 179 -2.68 22.94 -4.52
CA GLU A 179 -3.15 21.68 -3.92
C GLU A 179 -3.66 20.73 -5.00
N LEU A 180 -3.23 19.47 -4.93
CA LEU A 180 -3.76 18.39 -5.78
C LEU A 180 -5.10 17.92 -5.22
N ASP A 181 -6.11 17.88 -6.08
CA ASP A 181 -7.44 17.37 -5.75
C ASP A 181 -7.63 16.03 -6.46
N PHE A 182 -7.29 14.94 -5.78
CA PHE A 182 -7.36 13.60 -6.36
C PHE A 182 -8.78 13.14 -6.63
N VAL A 183 -9.76 13.67 -5.90
CA VAL A 183 -11.18 13.41 -6.19
C VAL A 183 -11.53 13.96 -7.57
N LYS A 184 -11.26 15.24 -7.84
CA LYS A 184 -11.56 15.84 -9.16
C LYS A 184 -10.76 15.19 -10.30
N ILE A 185 -9.51 14.81 -10.05
CA ILE A 185 -8.69 14.10 -11.04
C ILE A 185 -9.34 12.77 -11.39
N ALA A 186 -9.75 11.99 -10.40
CA ALA A 186 -10.39 10.70 -10.57
C ALA A 186 -11.77 10.82 -11.26
N GLU A 187 -12.59 11.75 -10.83
CA GLU A 187 -13.90 12.06 -11.45
C GLU A 187 -13.75 12.48 -12.90
N GLY A 188 -12.73 13.30 -13.23
CA GLY A 188 -12.42 13.70 -14.59
C GLY A 188 -12.00 12.52 -15.51
N MET A 189 -11.57 11.39 -14.91
CA MET A 189 -11.30 10.13 -15.60
C MET A 189 -12.47 9.14 -15.54
N GLY A 190 -13.60 9.54 -14.93
CA GLY A 190 -14.81 8.72 -14.82
C GLY A 190 -14.81 7.77 -13.62
N LEU A 191 -13.90 7.90 -12.67
CA LEU A 191 -13.79 7.07 -11.48
C LEU A 191 -14.69 7.64 -10.36
N GLU A 192 -15.41 6.76 -9.65
CA GLU A 192 -16.06 7.12 -8.39
C GLU A 192 -15.00 7.46 -7.34
N ALA A 193 -15.03 8.66 -6.77
CA ALA A 193 -14.04 9.12 -5.84
C ALA A 193 -14.64 9.86 -4.65
N THR A 194 -14.00 9.73 -3.49
CA THR A 194 -14.40 10.40 -2.26
C THR A 194 -13.18 10.89 -1.51
N ARG A 195 -13.35 11.94 -0.68
CA ARG A 195 -12.34 12.41 0.27
C ARG A 195 -12.75 12.01 1.67
N ALA A 196 -11.79 11.49 2.43
CA ALA A 196 -11.92 11.26 3.87
C ALA A 196 -10.93 12.14 4.61
N ASP A 197 -11.41 12.98 5.50
CA ASP A 197 -10.66 13.89 6.37
C ASP A 197 -10.84 13.57 7.86
N THR A 198 -11.58 12.51 8.15
CA THR A 198 -11.81 11.98 9.50
C THR A 198 -11.70 10.46 9.51
N THR A 199 -11.31 9.92 10.65
CA THR A 199 -11.22 8.47 10.88
C THR A 199 -12.55 7.77 10.59
N LYS A 200 -13.68 8.38 11.02
CA LYS A 200 -15.00 7.80 10.77
C LYS A 200 -15.33 7.77 9.28
N ALA A 201 -15.11 8.89 8.57
CA ALA A 201 -15.39 8.96 7.13
C ALA A 201 -14.56 7.93 6.36
N PHE A 202 -13.27 7.78 6.68
CA PHE A 202 -12.42 6.78 6.05
C PHE A 202 -12.91 5.35 6.34
N ASN A 203 -13.22 5.03 7.58
CA ASN A 203 -13.73 3.71 7.96
C ASN A 203 -15.00 3.34 7.17
N ASP A 204 -15.97 4.27 7.07
CA ASP A 204 -17.22 4.04 6.36
C ASP A 204 -16.99 3.87 4.85
N GLN A 205 -16.17 4.74 4.25
CA GLN A 205 -15.86 4.70 2.81
C GLN A 205 -15.07 3.44 2.45
N PHE A 206 -14.06 3.08 3.24
CA PHE A 206 -13.24 1.90 2.98
C PHE A 206 -14.03 0.60 3.18
N ALA A 207 -14.87 0.52 4.23
CA ALA A 207 -15.78 -0.61 4.43
C ALA A 207 -16.73 -0.78 3.23
N SER A 208 -17.31 0.32 2.73
CA SER A 208 -18.14 0.29 1.51
C SER A 208 -17.35 -0.16 0.29
N ALA A 209 -16.10 0.32 0.12
CA ALA A 209 -15.23 -0.07 -0.98
C ALA A 209 -14.90 -1.57 -0.97
N MET A 210 -14.75 -2.18 0.20
CA MET A 210 -14.49 -3.63 0.31
C MET A 210 -15.71 -4.49 0.01
N GLN A 211 -16.91 -3.97 0.19
CA GLN A 211 -18.16 -4.69 -0.06
C GLN A 211 -18.66 -4.56 -1.50
N ASN A 212 -18.31 -3.49 -2.20
CA ASN A 212 -18.79 -3.18 -3.54
C ASN A 212 -17.69 -3.37 -4.58
N ARG A 213 -18.04 -3.96 -5.71
CA ARG A 213 -17.11 -4.15 -6.84
C ARG A 213 -17.01 -2.89 -7.69
N GLY A 214 -15.97 -2.85 -8.50
CA GLY A 214 -15.69 -1.77 -9.43
C GLY A 214 -14.60 -0.81 -8.92
N PRO A 215 -14.06 0.01 -9.85
CA PRO A 215 -12.95 0.89 -9.55
C PRO A 215 -13.42 2.10 -8.74
N ARG A 216 -12.67 2.47 -7.70
CA ARG A 216 -12.94 3.65 -6.87
C ARG A 216 -11.69 4.20 -6.23
N LEU A 217 -11.74 5.48 -5.86
CA LEU A 217 -10.65 6.15 -5.17
C LEU A 217 -11.13 6.77 -3.85
N ILE A 218 -10.32 6.61 -2.81
CA ILE A 218 -10.48 7.32 -1.54
C ILE A 218 -9.24 8.19 -1.33
N GLU A 219 -9.42 9.49 -1.35
CA GLU A 219 -8.38 10.44 -0.95
C GLU A 219 -8.39 10.58 0.58
N ALA A 220 -7.41 9.99 1.25
CA ALA A 220 -7.20 10.13 2.69
C ALA A 220 -6.39 11.40 2.96
N TRP A 221 -7.05 12.47 3.35
CA TRP A 221 -6.53 13.82 3.45
C TRP A 221 -6.22 14.19 4.90
N PHE A 222 -4.93 14.30 5.29
CA PHE A 222 -4.46 14.57 6.65
C PHE A 222 -3.19 15.42 6.73
#